data_9a07cfb310835237efcde972d72cadb2
#
_entry.id   9a07cfb310835237efcde972d72cadb2
#
_cell.length_a   1.000
_cell.length_b   1.000
_cell.length_c   1.000
_cell.angle_alpha   90.00
_cell.angle_beta   90.00
_cell.angle_gamma   90.00
#
_symmetry.space_group_name_H-M   'P 1'
#
loop_
_entity.id
_entity.type
_entity.pdbx_description
1 polymer ?
#
loop_
_entity_poly.entity_id
_entity_poly.type
_entity_poly.pdbx_seq_one_letter_code
_entity_poly.pdbx_strand_id
1 'polypeptide(L)'
;SVDEMQGVWRQMMRIFARQGMVSEALALLDDMKACHVYPHIDVLDMALEAAVQADHVARIQDVLSYYAAEPMHPLTILSGRHVANWTPTTYTHLLHHCARTSNFEYMILLVNTARARAVVLGEDALLHIVRCAHQAGEPRIAYDMTRNLFKNASARVWMNVLRTCAVHMYAPGIQTAWEHSRPLEADEGLLIAILHAASRHGY
;
A
#
# COMPACT_ATOMS: atom_id res chain seq x y z
N SER A 1 -31.08 10.40 -15.29
CA SER A 1 -30.32 9.46 -16.15
C SER A 1 -29.44 8.54 -15.31
N VAL A 2 -28.95 7.43 -15.88
CA VAL A 2 -28.02 6.50 -15.18
C VAL A 2 -26.74 7.23 -14.78
N ASP A 3 -26.27 8.17 -15.60
CA ASP A 3 -25.08 8.97 -15.35
C ASP A 3 -25.22 9.89 -14.13
N GLU A 4 -26.40 10.48 -13.95
CA GLU A 4 -26.70 11.32 -12.77
C GLU A 4 -26.73 10.49 -11.50
N MET A 5 -27.31 9.29 -11.54
CA MET A 5 -27.29 8.36 -10.40
C MET A 5 -25.88 7.91 -10.05
N GLN A 6 -25.05 7.59 -11.05
CA GLN A 6 -23.63 7.26 -10.80
C GLN A 6 -22.87 8.41 -10.13
N GLY A 7 -23.18 9.66 -10.52
CA GLY A 7 -22.61 10.85 -9.88
C GLY A 7 -22.95 10.94 -8.40
N VAL A 8 -24.23 10.70 -8.05
CA VAL A 8 -24.71 10.72 -6.66
C VAL A 8 -24.03 9.60 -5.85
N TRP A 9 -24.01 8.37 -6.34
CA TRP A 9 -23.38 7.26 -5.66
C TRP A 9 -21.87 7.46 -5.44
N ARG A 10 -21.17 8.04 -6.41
CA ARG A 10 -19.76 8.40 -6.27
C ARG A 10 -19.54 9.43 -5.15
N GLN A 11 -20.40 10.44 -5.02
CA GLN A 11 -20.31 11.43 -3.95
C GLN A 11 -20.60 10.82 -2.57
N MET A 12 -21.63 9.97 -2.46
CA MET A 12 -21.93 9.25 -1.23
C MET A 12 -20.76 8.36 -0.82
N MET A 13 -20.21 7.57 -1.73
CA MET A 13 -19.06 6.72 -1.47
C MET A 13 -17.84 7.53 -0.98
N ARG A 14 -17.60 8.70 -1.57
CA ARG A 14 -16.51 9.61 -1.14
C ARG A 14 -16.71 10.09 0.30
N ILE A 15 -17.95 10.37 0.71
CA ILE A 15 -18.27 10.76 2.09
C ILE A 15 -18.01 9.58 3.02
N PHE A 16 -18.50 8.39 2.69
CA PHE A 16 -18.32 7.18 3.49
C PHE A 16 -16.85 6.82 3.64
N ALA A 17 -16.07 6.88 2.55
CA ALA A 17 -14.63 6.63 2.58
C ALA A 17 -13.90 7.58 3.53
N ARG A 18 -14.17 8.90 3.44
CA ARG A 18 -13.52 9.91 4.29
C ARG A 18 -13.87 9.76 5.78
N GLN A 19 -15.03 9.21 6.09
CA GLN A 19 -15.49 9.03 7.47
C GLN A 19 -15.23 7.62 8.01
N GLY A 20 -14.66 6.71 7.21
CA GLY A 20 -14.44 5.32 7.58
C GLY A 20 -15.73 4.52 7.79
N MET A 21 -16.85 4.94 7.14
CA MET A 21 -18.19 4.32 7.24
C MET A 21 -18.25 3.09 6.31
N VAL A 22 -17.60 1.99 6.73
CA VAL A 22 -17.46 0.79 5.88
C VAL A 22 -18.77 0.09 5.62
N SER A 23 -19.63 -0.01 6.63
CA SER A 23 -20.93 -0.70 6.51
C SER A 23 -21.84 -0.01 5.51
N GLU A 24 -21.85 1.31 5.52
CA GLU A 24 -22.62 2.14 4.60
C GLU A 24 -22.02 2.09 3.18
N ALA A 25 -20.69 2.06 3.08
CA ALA A 25 -20.03 1.90 1.79
C ALA A 25 -20.36 0.55 1.13
N LEU A 26 -20.38 -0.53 1.91
CA LEU A 26 -20.75 -1.86 1.41
C LEU A 26 -22.23 -1.94 1.06
N ALA A 27 -23.13 -1.39 1.91
CA ALA A 27 -24.55 -1.32 1.60
C ALA A 27 -24.80 -0.56 0.28
N LEU A 28 -24.06 0.52 0.03
CA LEU A 28 -24.15 1.26 -1.23
C LEU A 28 -23.72 0.42 -2.44
N LEU A 29 -22.67 -0.41 -2.31
CA LEU A 29 -22.28 -1.35 -3.37
C LEU A 29 -23.35 -2.42 -3.62
N ASP A 30 -23.99 -2.92 -2.57
CA ASP A 30 -25.10 -3.87 -2.68
C ASP A 30 -26.32 -3.24 -3.36
N ASP A 31 -26.65 -1.99 -3.02
CA ASP A 31 -27.73 -1.22 -3.68
C ASP A 31 -27.42 -1.00 -5.17
N MET A 32 -26.19 -0.62 -5.52
CA MET A 32 -25.77 -0.50 -6.92
C MET A 32 -25.97 -1.82 -7.67
N LYS A 33 -25.57 -2.94 -7.07
CA LYS A 33 -25.73 -4.27 -7.63
C LYS A 33 -27.20 -4.64 -7.80
N ALA A 34 -28.05 -4.34 -6.82
CA ALA A 34 -29.49 -4.57 -6.88
C ALA A 34 -30.17 -3.76 -8.01
N CYS A 35 -29.65 -2.56 -8.28
CA CYS A 35 -30.08 -1.72 -9.40
C CYS A 35 -29.46 -2.11 -10.76
N HIS A 36 -28.71 -3.21 -10.83
CA HIS A 36 -27.94 -3.64 -12.02
C HIS A 36 -26.95 -2.57 -12.53
N VAL A 37 -26.44 -1.73 -11.64
CA VAL A 37 -25.41 -0.74 -11.96
C VAL A 37 -24.07 -1.25 -11.45
N TYR A 38 -23.14 -1.46 -12.37
CA TYR A 38 -21.79 -1.87 -12.00
C TYR A 38 -21.02 -0.67 -11.45
N PRO A 39 -20.42 -0.80 -10.23
CA PRO A 39 -19.62 0.29 -9.68
C PRO A 39 -18.39 0.54 -10.55
N HIS A 40 -18.14 1.82 -10.84
CA HIS A 40 -16.89 2.22 -11.48
C HIS A 40 -15.70 1.94 -10.55
N ILE A 41 -14.52 1.71 -11.12
CA ILE A 41 -13.30 1.37 -10.37
C ILE A 41 -12.99 2.36 -9.23
N ASP A 42 -13.22 3.66 -9.46
CA ASP A 42 -13.03 4.70 -8.43
C ASP A 42 -13.94 4.50 -7.21
N VAL A 43 -15.16 3.98 -7.42
CA VAL A 43 -16.11 3.71 -6.33
C VAL A 43 -15.61 2.53 -5.50
N LEU A 44 -15.07 1.51 -6.17
CA LEU A 44 -14.48 0.34 -5.50
C LEU A 44 -13.21 0.73 -4.72
N ASP A 45 -12.35 1.57 -5.30
CA ASP A 45 -11.14 2.07 -4.62
C ASP A 45 -11.49 2.87 -3.36
N MET A 46 -12.54 3.72 -3.42
CA MET A 46 -13.03 4.45 -2.24
C MET A 46 -13.62 3.52 -1.17
N ALA A 47 -14.36 2.48 -1.55
CA ALA A 47 -14.87 1.48 -0.61
C ALA A 47 -13.74 0.68 0.04
N LEU A 48 -12.70 0.35 -0.73
CA LEU A 48 -11.49 -0.31 -0.23
C LEU A 48 -10.73 0.59 0.75
N GLU A 49 -10.60 1.87 0.44
CA GLU A 49 -10.02 2.87 1.36
C GLU A 49 -10.74 2.88 2.70
N ALA A 50 -12.08 2.95 2.69
CA ALA A 50 -12.88 2.89 3.91
C ALA A 50 -12.61 1.62 4.72
N ALA A 51 -12.58 0.45 4.07
CA ALA A 51 -12.34 -0.83 4.71
C ALA A 51 -10.93 -0.94 5.33
N VAL A 52 -9.93 -0.41 4.62
CA VAL A 52 -8.53 -0.35 5.11
C VAL A 52 -8.40 0.60 6.29
N GLN A 53 -9.03 1.78 6.25
CA GLN A 53 -8.99 2.75 7.34
C GLN A 53 -9.63 2.21 8.62
N ALA A 54 -10.73 1.47 8.49
CA ALA A 54 -11.43 0.85 9.60
C ALA A 54 -10.78 -0.45 10.10
N ASP A 55 -9.73 -0.94 9.44
CA ASP A 55 -8.98 -2.15 9.79
C ASP A 55 -9.83 -3.44 9.81
N HIS A 56 -10.82 -3.50 8.96
CA HIS A 56 -11.74 -4.63 8.86
C HIS A 56 -11.33 -5.62 7.77
N VAL A 57 -10.47 -6.61 8.10
CA VAL A 57 -9.94 -7.61 7.14
C VAL A 57 -11.05 -8.32 6.35
N ALA A 58 -12.13 -8.74 7.01
CA ALA A 58 -13.26 -9.39 6.33
C ALA A 58 -13.90 -8.44 5.30
N ARG A 59 -14.06 -7.17 5.64
CA ARG A 59 -14.65 -6.17 4.75
C ARG A 59 -13.75 -5.82 3.56
N ILE A 60 -12.43 -5.87 3.72
CA ILE A 60 -11.49 -5.75 2.60
C ILE A 60 -11.74 -6.89 1.59
N GLN A 61 -11.95 -8.12 2.06
CA GLN A 61 -12.26 -9.24 1.19
C GLN A 61 -13.62 -9.09 0.50
N ASP A 62 -14.63 -8.59 1.22
CA ASP A 62 -15.94 -8.30 0.63
C ASP A 62 -15.80 -7.28 -0.51
N VAL A 63 -15.12 -6.15 -0.30
CA VAL A 63 -14.88 -5.16 -1.35
C VAL A 63 -14.10 -5.75 -2.52
N LEU A 64 -13.05 -6.53 -2.25
CA LEU A 64 -12.24 -7.17 -3.31
C LEU A 64 -13.05 -8.13 -4.18
N SER A 65 -14.13 -8.72 -3.64
CA SER A 65 -15.02 -9.58 -4.41
C SER A 65 -15.74 -8.84 -5.55
N TYR A 66 -15.98 -7.53 -5.40
CA TYR A 66 -16.59 -6.72 -6.47
C TYR A 66 -15.65 -6.40 -7.63
N TYR A 67 -14.32 -6.49 -7.43
CA TYR A 67 -13.35 -6.36 -8.53
C TYR A 67 -13.28 -7.62 -9.42
N ALA A 68 -13.77 -8.75 -8.92
CA ALA A 68 -13.79 -10.00 -9.65
C ALA A 68 -15.07 -10.09 -10.47
N ALA A 69 -14.95 -10.35 -11.77
CA ALA A 69 -16.12 -10.50 -12.65
C ALA A 69 -16.95 -11.78 -12.34
N GLU A 70 -16.44 -12.69 -11.53
CA GLU A 70 -17.09 -13.94 -11.11
C GLU A 70 -16.95 -14.16 -9.60
N PRO A 71 -17.92 -14.84 -8.93
CA PRO A 71 -17.83 -15.15 -7.51
C PRO A 71 -16.64 -16.07 -7.25
N MET A 72 -15.63 -15.53 -6.57
CA MET A 72 -14.38 -16.23 -6.38
C MET A 72 -14.12 -16.54 -4.90
N HIS A 73 -13.47 -17.69 -4.66
CA HIS A 73 -13.03 -18.05 -3.33
C HIS A 73 -12.01 -17.01 -2.81
N PRO A 74 -12.09 -16.53 -1.53
CA PRO A 74 -11.20 -15.50 -0.97
C PRO A 74 -9.71 -15.78 -1.19
N LEU A 75 -9.27 -17.05 -1.09
CA LEU A 75 -7.89 -17.46 -1.34
C LEU A 75 -7.45 -17.26 -2.80
N THR A 76 -8.38 -17.26 -3.76
CA THR A 76 -8.08 -17.06 -5.17
C THR A 76 -7.84 -15.59 -5.47
N ILE A 77 -8.54 -14.69 -4.77
CA ILE A 77 -8.32 -13.24 -4.84
C ILE A 77 -6.91 -12.94 -4.32
N LEU A 78 -6.51 -13.53 -3.19
CA LEU A 78 -5.19 -13.36 -2.59
C LEU A 78 -4.06 -13.97 -3.43
N SER A 79 -4.34 -15.02 -4.23
CA SER A 79 -3.33 -15.64 -5.12
C SER A 79 -3.01 -14.82 -6.38
N GLY A 80 -3.66 -13.70 -6.59
CA GLY A 80 -3.38 -12.79 -7.71
C GLY A 80 -3.81 -13.28 -9.10
N ARG A 81 -4.45 -14.44 -9.22
CA ARG A 81 -4.81 -15.02 -10.53
C ARG A 81 -5.89 -14.27 -11.30
N HIS A 82 -6.71 -13.46 -10.62
CA HIS A 82 -7.84 -12.73 -11.22
C HIS A 82 -7.91 -11.23 -10.89
N VAL A 83 -6.75 -10.61 -10.71
CA VAL A 83 -6.59 -9.18 -10.37
C VAL A 83 -6.68 -8.29 -11.63
N ALA A 84 -7.51 -8.66 -12.63
CA ALA A 84 -7.47 -8.05 -13.97
C ALA A 84 -7.65 -6.52 -13.97
N ASN A 85 -8.30 -5.94 -12.95
CA ASN A 85 -8.71 -4.54 -12.95
C ASN A 85 -8.16 -3.71 -11.78
N TRP A 86 -7.15 -4.20 -11.04
CA TRP A 86 -6.60 -3.41 -9.93
C TRP A 86 -5.78 -2.22 -10.44
N THR A 87 -6.10 -1.05 -9.93
CA THR A 87 -5.39 0.20 -10.22
C THR A 87 -4.16 0.37 -9.32
N PRO A 88 -3.25 1.31 -9.62
CA PRO A 88 -2.20 1.70 -8.67
C PRO A 88 -2.75 2.10 -7.30
N THR A 89 -3.93 2.74 -7.26
CA THR A 89 -4.64 3.13 -6.03
C THR A 89 -5.07 1.91 -5.22
N THR A 90 -5.66 0.89 -5.87
CA THR A 90 -6.02 -0.38 -5.24
C THR A 90 -4.81 -1.03 -4.55
N TYR A 91 -3.67 -1.12 -5.26
CA TYR A 91 -2.43 -1.64 -4.69
C TYR A 91 -1.95 -0.80 -3.50
N THR A 92 -2.04 0.53 -3.58
CA THR A 92 -1.62 1.42 -2.49
C THR A 92 -2.42 1.17 -1.22
N HIS A 93 -3.75 1.03 -1.31
CA HIS A 93 -4.60 0.72 -0.16
C HIS A 93 -4.29 -0.65 0.45
N LEU A 94 -4.06 -1.67 -0.37
CA LEU A 94 -3.68 -2.99 0.12
C LEU A 94 -2.29 -3.01 0.76
N LEU A 95 -1.33 -2.28 0.20
CA LEU A 95 0.01 -2.12 0.80
C LEU A 95 -0.06 -1.33 2.11
N HIS A 96 -0.93 -0.32 2.22
CA HIS A 96 -1.22 0.36 3.48
C HIS A 96 -1.74 -0.64 4.53
N HIS A 97 -2.70 -1.50 4.17
CA HIS A 97 -3.18 -2.54 5.07
C HIS A 97 -2.04 -3.48 5.51
N CYS A 98 -1.18 -3.95 4.60
CA CYS A 98 -0.02 -4.76 4.93
C CYS A 98 0.90 -4.07 5.94
N ALA A 99 1.16 -2.77 5.75
CA ALA A 99 2.01 -2.00 6.66
C ALA A 99 1.37 -1.80 8.05
N ARG A 100 0.04 -1.77 8.15
CA ARG A 100 -0.66 -1.69 9.44
C ARG A 100 -0.68 -3.02 10.18
N THR A 101 -0.84 -4.12 9.46
CA THR A 101 -0.95 -5.47 10.01
C THR A 101 0.38 -6.22 10.06
N SER A 102 1.47 -5.57 9.63
CA SER A 102 2.80 -6.18 9.51
C SER A 102 2.80 -7.46 8.67
N ASN A 103 1.90 -7.54 7.67
CA ASN A 103 1.78 -8.72 6.80
C ASN A 103 2.78 -8.64 5.64
N PHE A 104 4.03 -9.00 5.92
CA PHE A 104 5.14 -8.91 4.99
C PHE A 104 5.00 -9.85 3.78
N GLU A 105 4.54 -11.08 4.00
CA GLU A 105 4.37 -12.05 2.90
C GLU A 105 3.35 -11.57 1.87
N TYR A 106 2.23 -11.03 2.35
CA TYR A 106 1.22 -10.49 1.46
C TYR A 106 1.71 -9.22 0.73
N MET A 107 2.49 -8.38 1.39
CA MET A 107 3.15 -7.24 0.76
C MET A 107 4.03 -7.67 -0.41
N ILE A 108 4.88 -8.70 -0.24
CA ILE A 108 5.73 -9.24 -1.31
C ILE A 108 4.89 -9.77 -2.48
N LEU A 109 3.80 -10.49 -2.19
CA LEU A 109 2.88 -10.99 -3.21
C LEU A 109 2.28 -9.83 -4.02
N LEU A 110 1.80 -8.78 -3.36
CA LEU A 110 1.22 -7.59 -4.02
C LEU A 110 2.22 -6.90 -4.93
N VAL A 111 3.45 -6.67 -4.46
CA VAL A 111 4.51 -6.03 -5.25
C VAL A 111 4.86 -6.87 -6.49
N ASN A 112 5.03 -8.19 -6.32
CA ASN A 112 5.31 -9.08 -7.44
C ASN A 112 4.15 -9.12 -8.45
N THR A 113 2.91 -9.10 -7.98
CA THR A 113 1.72 -9.06 -8.83
C THR A 113 1.64 -7.74 -9.61
N ALA A 114 1.86 -6.61 -8.95
CA ALA A 114 1.90 -5.30 -9.60
C ALA A 114 2.98 -5.25 -10.69
N ARG A 115 4.18 -5.76 -10.37
CA ARG A 115 5.30 -5.84 -11.31
C ARG A 115 4.99 -6.74 -12.52
N ALA A 116 4.43 -7.93 -12.30
CA ALA A 116 4.06 -8.86 -13.36
C ALA A 116 3.02 -8.27 -14.33
N ARG A 117 2.23 -7.30 -13.87
CA ARG A 117 1.21 -6.58 -14.63
C ARG A 117 1.66 -5.23 -15.17
N ALA A 118 2.93 -4.90 -14.99
CA ALA A 118 3.49 -3.60 -15.36
C ALA A 118 2.73 -2.40 -14.74
N VAL A 119 2.11 -2.60 -13.56
CA VAL A 119 1.46 -1.51 -12.81
C VAL A 119 2.54 -0.66 -12.16
N VAL A 120 2.53 0.63 -12.47
CA VAL A 120 3.45 1.61 -11.88
C VAL A 120 2.90 2.04 -10.52
N LEU A 121 3.57 1.62 -9.45
CA LEU A 121 3.23 2.02 -8.09
C LEU A 121 3.73 3.44 -7.82
N GLY A 122 2.95 4.21 -7.06
CA GLY A 122 3.30 5.57 -6.65
C GLY A 122 4.20 5.62 -5.40
N GLU A 123 4.59 6.84 -5.01
CA GLU A 123 5.44 7.07 -3.83
C GLU A 123 4.79 6.59 -2.53
N ASP A 124 3.48 6.81 -2.35
CA ASP A 124 2.77 6.37 -1.15
C ASP A 124 2.79 4.84 -1.00
N ALA A 125 2.62 4.10 -2.12
CA ALA A 125 2.77 2.65 -2.13
C ALA A 125 4.17 2.23 -1.66
N LEU A 126 5.21 2.92 -2.13
CA LEU A 126 6.59 2.65 -1.72
C LEU A 126 6.82 2.92 -0.24
N LEU A 127 6.27 4.00 0.30
CA LEU A 127 6.34 4.30 1.74
C LEU A 127 5.72 3.18 2.58
N HIS A 128 4.61 2.60 2.13
CA HIS A 128 4.00 1.45 2.80
C HIS A 128 4.85 0.18 2.71
N ILE A 129 5.49 -0.06 1.55
CA ILE A 129 6.44 -1.17 1.38
C ILE A 129 7.62 -1.03 2.35
N VAL A 130 8.26 0.15 2.40
CA VAL A 130 9.39 0.43 3.29
C VAL A 130 8.98 0.26 4.76
N ARG A 131 7.80 0.76 5.15
CA ARG A 131 7.27 0.62 6.50
C ARG A 131 7.02 -0.85 6.87
N CYS A 132 6.43 -1.63 5.97
CA CYS A 132 6.18 -3.05 6.19
C CYS A 132 7.49 -3.83 6.33
N ALA A 133 8.47 -3.56 5.47
CA ALA A 133 9.81 -4.15 5.53
C ALA A 133 10.56 -3.76 6.82
N HIS A 134 10.40 -2.50 7.31
CA HIS A 134 10.93 -2.07 8.60
C HIS A 134 10.36 -2.89 9.75
N GLN A 135 9.05 -3.06 9.79
CA GLN A 135 8.37 -3.84 10.84
C GLN A 135 8.76 -5.33 10.82
N ALA A 136 9.03 -5.88 9.63
CA ALA A 136 9.47 -7.26 9.45
C ALA A 136 10.96 -7.48 9.74
N GLY A 137 11.75 -6.40 9.95
CA GLY A 137 13.20 -6.50 10.12
C GLY A 137 13.96 -6.83 8.85
N GLU A 138 13.42 -6.46 7.68
CA GLU A 138 13.96 -6.76 6.35
C GLU A 138 14.48 -5.51 5.62
N PRO A 139 15.57 -4.87 6.12
CA PRO A 139 16.11 -3.63 5.58
C PRO A 139 16.60 -3.77 4.13
N ARG A 140 17.10 -4.96 3.77
CA ARG A 140 17.54 -5.26 2.41
C ARG A 140 16.39 -5.12 1.41
N ILE A 141 15.21 -5.63 1.77
CA ILE A 141 14.03 -5.55 0.89
C ILE A 141 13.59 -4.09 0.73
N ALA A 142 13.55 -3.30 1.82
CA ALA A 142 13.26 -1.88 1.73
C ALA A 142 14.21 -1.14 0.77
N TYR A 143 15.51 -1.41 0.88
CA TYR A 143 16.55 -0.84 0.05
C TYR A 143 16.44 -1.27 -1.42
N ASP A 144 16.39 -2.59 -1.67
CA ASP A 144 16.36 -3.15 -3.03
C ASP A 144 15.10 -2.73 -3.79
N MET A 145 13.94 -2.71 -3.12
CA MET A 145 12.67 -2.27 -3.70
C MET A 145 12.74 -0.78 -4.10
N THR A 146 13.25 0.07 -3.21
CA THR A 146 13.39 1.51 -3.51
C THR A 146 14.35 1.75 -4.68
N ARG A 147 15.51 1.11 -4.66
CA ARG A 147 16.52 1.26 -5.71
C ARG A 147 16.06 0.75 -7.08
N ASN A 148 15.36 -0.39 -7.11
CA ASN A 148 15.07 -1.09 -8.36
C ASN A 148 13.73 -0.68 -8.99
N LEU A 149 12.73 -0.34 -8.17
CA LEU A 149 11.39 -0.01 -8.64
C LEU A 149 11.19 1.50 -8.88
N PHE A 150 11.98 2.35 -8.19
CA PHE A 150 11.74 3.79 -8.17
C PHE A 150 13.00 4.59 -8.40
N LYS A 151 13.40 4.72 -9.67
CA LYS A 151 14.62 5.47 -10.06
C LYS A 151 14.68 6.91 -9.53
N ASN A 152 13.51 7.51 -9.24
CA ASN A 152 13.37 8.90 -8.78
C ASN A 152 12.62 8.95 -7.45
N ALA A 153 12.87 8.01 -6.53
CA ALA A 153 12.29 8.07 -5.20
C ALA A 153 12.66 9.38 -4.50
N SER A 154 11.70 10.03 -3.83
CA SER A 154 11.91 11.29 -3.14
C SER A 154 12.85 11.16 -1.95
N ALA A 155 13.41 12.29 -1.49
CA ALA A 155 14.22 12.34 -0.27
C ALA A 155 13.46 11.79 0.94
N ARG A 156 12.13 11.98 1.00
CA ARG A 156 11.26 11.44 2.05
C ARG A 156 11.28 9.91 2.10
N VAL A 157 11.21 9.25 0.94
CA VAL A 157 11.29 7.79 0.86
C VAL A 157 12.67 7.31 1.29
N TRP A 158 13.73 7.92 0.76
CA TRP A 158 15.10 7.56 1.12
C TRP A 158 15.40 7.77 2.61
N MET A 159 14.79 8.78 3.25
CA MET A 159 14.89 8.96 4.69
C MET A 159 14.27 7.78 5.47
N ASN A 160 13.13 7.25 5.03
CA ASN A 160 12.53 6.07 5.65
C ASN A 160 13.37 4.80 5.42
N VAL A 161 13.98 4.66 4.22
CA VAL A 161 14.93 3.57 3.94
C VAL A 161 16.18 3.70 4.83
N LEU A 162 16.73 4.90 4.97
CA LEU A 162 17.87 5.18 5.83
C LEU A 162 17.58 4.78 7.28
N ARG A 163 16.42 5.21 7.82
CA ARG A 163 15.99 4.84 9.17
C ARG A 163 15.86 3.32 9.33
N THR A 164 15.28 2.65 8.33
CA THR A 164 15.16 1.18 8.31
C THR A 164 16.52 0.50 8.32
N CYS A 165 17.42 0.92 7.43
CA CYS A 165 18.77 0.36 7.33
C CYS A 165 19.59 0.61 8.61
N ALA A 166 19.48 1.79 9.21
CA ALA A 166 20.21 2.14 10.43
C ALA A 166 19.73 1.31 11.64
N VAL A 167 18.40 1.22 11.86
CA VAL A 167 17.82 0.45 12.99
C VAL A 167 18.17 -1.03 12.88
N HIS A 168 18.13 -1.60 11.68
CA HIS A 168 18.41 -3.02 11.44
C HIS A 168 19.88 -3.29 11.03
N MET A 169 20.76 -2.29 11.14
CA MET A 169 22.20 -2.40 10.91
C MET A 169 22.59 -2.92 9.53
N TYR A 170 21.86 -2.52 8.49
CA TYR A 170 22.13 -2.88 7.10
C TYR A 170 23.08 -1.86 6.45
N ALA A 171 24.39 -2.01 6.65
CA ALA A 171 25.41 -1.07 6.20
C ALA A 171 25.36 -0.73 4.68
N PRO A 172 25.15 -1.69 3.75
CA PRO A 172 25.10 -1.37 2.32
C PRO A 172 24.01 -0.37 1.94
N GLY A 173 22.89 -0.35 2.67
CA GLY A 173 21.79 0.57 2.41
C GLY A 173 21.98 1.95 3.04
N ILE A 174 22.76 2.06 4.11
CA ILE A 174 22.91 3.30 4.87
C ILE A 174 23.58 4.38 4.01
N GLN A 175 24.72 4.08 3.39
CA GLN A 175 25.47 5.05 2.60
C GLN A 175 24.61 5.60 1.45
N THR A 176 24.03 4.72 0.62
CA THR A 176 23.21 5.13 -0.51
C THR A 176 21.99 5.91 -0.07
N ALA A 177 21.30 5.45 0.99
CA ALA A 177 20.12 6.14 1.49
C ALA A 177 20.46 7.52 2.08
N TRP A 178 21.61 7.67 2.73
CA TRP A 178 22.12 8.95 3.21
C TRP A 178 22.35 9.94 2.05
N GLU A 179 23.03 9.52 1.00
CA GLU A 179 23.31 10.37 -0.17
C GLU A 179 22.04 10.88 -0.86
N HIS A 180 20.98 10.04 -0.90
CA HIS A 180 19.73 10.38 -1.56
C HIS A 180 18.72 11.11 -0.65
N SER A 181 18.75 10.88 0.66
CA SER A 181 17.82 11.52 1.60
C SER A 181 18.18 12.97 1.90
N ARG A 182 19.46 13.37 1.72
CA ARG A 182 19.96 14.70 2.10
C ARG A 182 19.44 15.10 3.49
N PRO A 183 19.81 14.38 4.55
CA PRO A 183 19.15 14.48 5.85
C PRO A 183 19.48 15.79 6.57
N LEU A 184 18.86 16.90 6.11
CA LEU A 184 18.89 18.18 6.81
C LEU A 184 18.10 18.14 8.12
N GLU A 185 17.26 17.12 8.31
CA GLU A 185 16.32 16.93 9.43
C GLU A 185 16.53 15.57 10.13
N ALA A 186 17.75 15.06 10.16
CA ALA A 186 18.01 13.82 10.91
C ALA A 186 17.80 14.09 12.40
N ASP A 187 16.88 13.37 13.03
CA ASP A 187 16.71 13.40 14.47
C ASP A 187 17.88 12.71 15.20
N GLU A 188 18.06 13.02 16.46
CA GLU A 188 19.15 12.47 17.29
C GLU A 188 19.13 10.95 17.32
N GLY A 189 17.94 10.34 17.40
CA GLY A 189 17.78 8.88 17.39
C GLY A 189 18.30 8.23 16.11
N LEU A 190 18.05 8.84 14.95
CA LEU A 190 18.56 8.38 13.67
C LEU A 190 20.09 8.49 13.59
N LEU A 191 20.66 9.60 14.06
CA LEU A 191 22.11 9.80 14.08
C LEU A 191 22.80 8.76 14.98
N ILE A 192 22.25 8.48 16.16
CA ILE A 192 22.76 7.43 17.05
C ILE A 192 22.69 6.05 16.39
N ALA A 193 21.58 5.72 15.72
CA ALA A 193 21.44 4.44 15.02
C ALA A 193 22.45 4.29 13.88
N ILE A 194 22.72 5.35 13.12
CA ILE A 194 23.73 5.37 12.05
C ILE A 194 25.12 5.18 12.64
N LEU A 195 25.47 5.88 13.71
CA LEU A 195 26.77 5.77 14.38
C LEU A 195 26.99 4.36 14.94
N HIS A 196 25.97 3.75 15.54
CA HIS A 196 26.03 2.36 16.00
C HIS A 196 26.24 1.38 14.85
N ALA A 197 25.53 1.56 13.75
CA ALA A 197 25.70 0.71 12.56
C ALA A 197 27.11 0.87 11.96
N ALA A 198 27.60 2.10 11.84
CA ALA A 198 28.95 2.39 11.36
C ALA A 198 30.04 1.77 12.25
N SER A 199 29.93 1.91 13.57
CA SER A 199 30.92 1.37 14.52
C SER A 199 31.03 -0.15 14.48
N ARG A 200 29.92 -0.86 14.21
CA ARG A 200 29.92 -2.33 14.09
C ARG A 200 30.54 -2.84 12.80
N HIS A 201 30.52 -2.04 11.75
CA HIS A 201 31.04 -2.41 10.45
C HIS A 201 32.44 -1.84 10.14
N GLY A 202 33.06 -1.14 11.10
CA GLY A 202 34.44 -0.65 11.00
C GLY A 202 34.61 0.56 10.08
N TYR A 203 33.57 1.38 9.94
CA TYR A 203 33.60 2.67 9.23
C TYR A 203 33.90 3.81 10.18
#